data_038a4ed326b21e61f49eb40ff46b683b
#
_entry.id   038a4ed326b21e61f49eb40ff46b683b
#
_cell.length_a   1.000
_cell.length_b   1.000
_cell.length_c   1.000
_cell.angle_alpha   90.00
_cell.angle_beta   90.00
_cell.angle_gamma   90.00
#
_symmetry.space_group_name_H-M   'P 1'
#
loop_
_entity.id
_entity.type
_entity.pdbx_description
1 polymer ?
#
loop_
_entity_poly.entity_id
_entity_poly.type
_entity_poly.pdbx_seq_one_letter_code
_entity_poly.pdbx_strand_id
1 'polypeptide(L)'
;MTTQSWLLLAAFLVVLLATVKPLGLYLTKLMETTRWQPLARLENGVFRVCGIQDEMNWRQYALAVLLFSVVGVLVVYTLQRLQLWLPLNPQRMPNVTPYSSFNTAISFVTNTNWQGYGGEATMSYLTQMLALAVQNFLSAATGIAVAFALIRGFARHSMQTIGSLWADLYRITAYLLLPLSFVFALVLVSQGVIQNFSAYQEVTTLEPTTYGAPKPDAAGQPVKDAAGNPVNETLTTTKQTLPMGPIASQEAIKMLGTNGGGFLNANSAHPYENPTVLTNFLQMLAIFVIPAGLVYAFGRAAGDTRQGWAVLAAMTVIFIGAAVAAMTFEQQGNPVLAKLGVDHTVSALQSGGNMEGKETRFGISASGLFATITTAASCGAVNSMHDSYTPLGGLVPCG
;
A
#
# COMPACT_ATOMS: atom_id res chain seq x y z
N MET A 1 -1.88 -1.55 27.61
CA MET A 1 -2.93 -1.23 26.61
C MET A 1 -4.12 -0.57 27.28
N THR A 2 -4.68 0.46 26.64
CA THR A 2 -5.89 1.14 27.11
C THR A 2 -7.15 0.36 26.70
N THR A 3 -8.30 0.67 27.33
CA THR A 3 -9.60 0.10 26.89
C THR A 3 -9.89 0.41 25.43
N GLN A 4 -9.54 1.61 24.96
CA GLN A 4 -9.71 2.00 23.56
C GLN A 4 -8.87 1.15 22.60
N SER A 5 -7.64 0.76 22.99
CA SER A 5 -6.79 -0.15 22.17
C SER A 5 -7.44 -1.52 21.99
N TRP A 6 -8.01 -2.07 23.07
CA TRP A 6 -8.72 -3.36 23.02
C TRP A 6 -9.98 -3.28 22.17
N LEU A 7 -10.76 -2.20 22.31
CA LEU A 7 -11.96 -1.98 21.49
C LEU A 7 -11.63 -1.84 20.01
N LEU A 8 -10.56 -1.10 19.67
CA LEU A 8 -10.12 -0.95 18.27
C LEU A 8 -9.69 -2.29 17.67
N LEU A 9 -8.86 -3.07 18.39
CA LEU A 9 -8.43 -4.39 17.94
C LEU A 9 -9.62 -5.35 17.79
N ALA A 10 -10.52 -5.39 18.76
CA ALA A 10 -11.72 -6.21 18.72
C ALA A 10 -12.64 -5.82 17.55
N ALA A 11 -12.91 -4.54 17.35
CA ALA A 11 -13.72 -4.04 16.23
C ALA A 11 -13.10 -4.42 14.89
N PHE A 12 -11.78 -4.24 14.75
CA PHE A 12 -11.06 -4.64 13.54
C PHE A 12 -11.23 -6.14 13.24
N LEU A 13 -10.98 -7.00 14.24
CA LEU A 13 -11.10 -8.45 14.06
C LEU A 13 -12.53 -8.90 13.76
N VAL A 14 -13.54 -8.32 14.43
CA VAL A 14 -14.94 -8.65 14.18
C VAL A 14 -15.35 -8.30 12.75
N VAL A 15 -15.01 -7.10 12.29
CA VAL A 15 -15.34 -6.67 10.93
C VAL A 15 -14.58 -7.51 9.90
N LEU A 16 -13.28 -7.77 10.11
CA LEU A 16 -12.48 -8.61 9.23
C LEU A 16 -13.09 -10.02 9.12
N LEU A 17 -13.34 -10.69 10.26
CA LEU A 17 -13.89 -12.05 10.27
C LEU A 17 -15.27 -12.14 9.63
N ALA A 18 -16.10 -11.10 9.76
CA ALA A 18 -17.39 -11.03 9.08
C ALA A 18 -17.25 -11.03 7.53
N THR A 19 -16.14 -10.48 7.00
CA THR A 19 -15.88 -10.43 5.54
C THR A 19 -15.25 -11.70 4.98
N VAL A 20 -14.57 -12.51 5.80
CA VAL A 20 -13.79 -13.69 5.36
C VAL A 20 -14.61 -14.68 4.54
N LYS A 21 -15.77 -15.12 5.08
CA LYS A 21 -16.59 -16.13 4.41
C LYS A 21 -17.22 -15.61 3.11
N PRO A 22 -17.91 -14.46 3.07
CA PRO A 22 -18.52 -13.98 1.84
C PRO A 22 -17.49 -13.70 0.74
N LEU A 23 -16.36 -13.07 1.08
CA LEU A 23 -15.30 -12.81 0.12
C LEU A 23 -14.59 -14.10 -0.31
N GLY A 24 -14.32 -15.02 0.62
CA GLY A 24 -13.70 -16.31 0.31
C GLY A 24 -14.56 -17.18 -0.62
N LEU A 25 -15.88 -17.17 -0.45
CA LEU A 25 -16.80 -17.82 -1.40
C LEU A 25 -16.75 -17.16 -2.79
N TYR A 26 -16.68 -15.85 -2.83
CA TYR A 26 -16.53 -15.11 -4.08
C TYR A 26 -15.22 -15.43 -4.78
N LEU A 27 -14.10 -15.44 -4.05
CA LEU A 27 -12.77 -15.81 -4.56
C LEU A 27 -12.72 -17.25 -5.06
N THR A 28 -13.34 -18.20 -4.34
CA THR A 28 -13.47 -19.59 -4.79
C THR A 28 -14.19 -19.65 -6.14
N LYS A 29 -15.33 -18.96 -6.27
CA LYS A 29 -16.08 -18.90 -7.53
C LYS A 29 -15.24 -18.27 -8.66
N LEU A 30 -14.48 -17.22 -8.37
CA LEU A 30 -13.62 -16.54 -9.33
C LEU A 30 -12.48 -17.48 -9.81
N MET A 31 -11.93 -18.27 -8.90
CA MET A 31 -10.86 -19.25 -9.16
C MET A 31 -11.34 -20.47 -9.96
N GLU A 32 -12.56 -21.01 -9.67
CA GLU A 32 -13.09 -22.23 -10.27
C GLU A 32 -13.61 -22.06 -11.69
N THR A 33 -13.68 -20.82 -12.14
CA THR A 33 -13.95 -20.54 -13.55
C THR A 33 -15.27 -20.99 -14.12
N THR A 34 -16.32 -20.54 -13.64
CA THR A 34 -17.52 -20.46 -14.47
C THR A 34 -17.60 -19.04 -15.00
N ARG A 35 -17.66 -18.89 -16.31
CA ARG A 35 -17.80 -17.60 -16.99
C ARG A 35 -18.88 -16.80 -16.29
N TRP A 36 -18.57 -15.61 -15.80
CA TRP A 36 -19.58 -14.75 -15.17
C TRP A 36 -20.61 -14.35 -16.24
N GLN A 37 -21.80 -14.89 -16.15
CA GLN A 37 -22.84 -14.75 -17.17
C GLN A 37 -23.05 -13.32 -17.71
N PRO A 38 -23.11 -12.27 -16.87
CA PRO A 38 -23.37 -10.92 -17.37
C PRO A 38 -22.24 -10.34 -18.26
N LEU A 39 -21.00 -10.75 -18.01
CA LEU A 39 -19.81 -10.25 -18.71
C LEU A 39 -19.11 -11.30 -19.57
N ALA A 40 -19.68 -12.51 -19.68
CA ALA A 40 -19.09 -13.60 -20.46
C ALA A 40 -18.85 -13.25 -21.92
N ARG A 41 -19.68 -12.40 -22.52
CA ARG A 41 -19.48 -11.95 -23.90
C ARG A 41 -18.23 -11.09 -24.05
N LEU A 42 -18.01 -10.17 -23.10
CA LEU A 42 -16.84 -9.29 -23.09
C LEU A 42 -15.57 -10.11 -22.82
N GLU A 43 -15.59 -10.97 -21.80
CA GLU A 43 -14.51 -11.89 -21.48
C GLU A 43 -14.11 -12.76 -22.67
N ASN A 44 -15.10 -13.41 -23.31
CA ASN A 44 -14.86 -14.22 -24.51
C ASN A 44 -14.29 -13.41 -25.67
N GLY A 45 -14.73 -12.16 -25.84
CA GLY A 45 -14.19 -11.23 -26.84
C GLY A 45 -12.70 -10.96 -26.60
N VAL A 46 -12.34 -10.59 -25.38
CA VAL A 46 -10.94 -10.34 -24.97
C VAL A 46 -10.10 -11.60 -25.13
N PHE A 47 -10.57 -12.76 -24.62
CA PHE A 47 -9.82 -14.01 -24.69
C PHE A 47 -9.58 -14.45 -26.14
N ARG A 48 -10.56 -14.26 -27.02
CA ARG A 48 -10.42 -14.57 -28.45
C ARG A 48 -9.39 -13.65 -29.13
N VAL A 49 -9.48 -12.34 -28.89
CA VAL A 49 -8.57 -11.36 -29.48
C VAL A 49 -7.13 -11.56 -29.02
N CYS A 50 -6.96 -11.86 -27.71
CA CYS A 50 -5.64 -12.05 -27.10
C CYS A 50 -5.11 -13.49 -27.22
N GLY A 51 -5.87 -14.42 -27.78
CA GLY A 51 -5.45 -15.84 -27.90
C GLY A 51 -5.25 -16.53 -26.55
N ILE A 52 -6.01 -16.12 -25.52
CA ILE A 52 -5.88 -16.67 -24.16
C ILE A 52 -6.39 -18.10 -24.11
N GLN A 53 -5.52 -19.02 -23.68
CA GLN A 53 -5.85 -20.42 -23.42
C GLN A 53 -6.38 -20.59 -21.99
N ASP A 54 -7.32 -21.52 -21.80
CA ASP A 54 -7.97 -21.73 -20.50
C ASP A 54 -7.07 -22.43 -19.46
N GLU A 55 -6.10 -23.23 -19.89
CA GLU A 55 -5.25 -24.02 -19.02
C GLU A 55 -3.77 -24.00 -19.45
N MET A 56 -2.89 -23.89 -18.46
CA MET A 56 -1.43 -23.92 -18.59
C MET A 56 -0.84 -24.94 -17.62
N ASN A 57 0.25 -25.57 -18.00
CA ASN A 57 1.08 -26.31 -17.07
C ASN A 57 1.94 -25.32 -16.23
N TRP A 58 2.56 -25.81 -15.17
CA TRP A 58 3.32 -24.96 -14.26
C TRP A 58 4.48 -24.18 -14.92
N ARG A 59 5.13 -24.77 -15.94
CA ARG A 59 6.24 -24.11 -16.66
C ARG A 59 5.73 -22.96 -17.52
N GLN A 60 4.64 -23.19 -18.24
CA GLN A 60 4.00 -22.16 -19.06
C GLN A 60 3.50 -21.00 -18.18
N TYR A 61 2.88 -21.33 -17.02
CA TYR A 61 2.42 -20.34 -16.08
C TYR A 61 3.57 -19.50 -15.50
N ALA A 62 4.64 -20.14 -15.04
CA ALA A 62 5.83 -19.46 -14.52
C ALA A 62 6.50 -18.58 -15.58
N LEU A 63 6.66 -19.08 -16.81
CA LEU A 63 7.22 -18.29 -17.91
C LEU A 63 6.33 -17.09 -18.24
N ALA A 64 5.01 -17.26 -18.24
CA ALA A 64 4.07 -16.16 -18.46
C ALA A 64 4.18 -15.08 -17.36
N VAL A 65 4.33 -15.46 -16.08
CA VAL A 65 4.59 -14.52 -14.98
C VAL A 65 5.88 -13.74 -15.20
N LEU A 66 6.97 -14.43 -15.57
CA LEU A 66 8.26 -13.77 -15.81
C LEU A 66 8.20 -12.80 -17.00
N LEU A 67 7.62 -13.22 -18.12
CA LEU A 67 7.46 -12.37 -19.30
C LEU A 67 6.57 -11.16 -19.01
N PHE A 68 5.47 -11.35 -18.30
CA PHE A 68 4.58 -10.28 -17.88
C PHE A 68 5.30 -9.27 -16.99
N SER A 69 6.10 -9.76 -16.03
CA SER A 69 6.90 -8.91 -15.15
C SER A 69 7.96 -8.12 -15.93
N VAL A 70 8.67 -8.74 -16.88
CA VAL A 70 9.65 -8.03 -17.72
C VAL A 70 8.98 -6.92 -18.52
N VAL A 71 7.84 -7.19 -19.14
CA VAL A 71 7.07 -6.17 -19.88
C VAL A 71 6.64 -5.05 -18.93
N GLY A 72 6.14 -5.38 -17.74
CA GLY A 72 5.78 -4.40 -16.70
C GLY A 72 6.96 -3.49 -16.34
N VAL A 73 8.14 -4.05 -16.09
CA VAL A 73 9.36 -3.29 -15.79
C VAL A 73 9.71 -2.33 -16.93
N LEU A 74 9.69 -2.80 -18.18
CA LEU A 74 9.99 -1.97 -19.34
C LEU A 74 9.00 -0.81 -19.49
N VAL A 75 7.70 -1.06 -19.30
CA VAL A 75 6.65 -0.02 -19.41
C VAL A 75 6.82 1.01 -18.30
N VAL A 76 6.94 0.58 -17.03
CA VAL A 76 7.09 1.49 -15.89
C VAL A 76 8.38 2.31 -16.00
N TYR A 77 9.48 1.67 -16.39
CA TYR A 77 10.75 2.35 -16.64
C TYR A 77 10.60 3.43 -17.72
N THR A 78 10.05 3.06 -18.87
CA THR A 78 9.91 3.96 -20.03
C THR A 78 9.03 5.18 -19.71
N LEU A 79 7.88 4.97 -19.05
CA LEU A 79 6.99 6.06 -18.67
C LEU A 79 7.69 7.09 -17.76
N GLN A 80 8.48 6.64 -16.79
CA GLN A 80 9.26 7.51 -15.91
C GLN A 80 10.37 8.27 -16.67
N ARG A 81 11.04 7.60 -17.64
CA ARG A 81 12.09 8.21 -18.46
C ARG A 81 11.58 9.23 -19.47
N LEU A 82 10.29 9.19 -19.78
CA LEU A 82 9.65 10.05 -20.77
C LEU A 82 8.70 11.08 -20.15
N GLN A 83 8.52 11.12 -18.83
CA GLN A 83 7.44 11.88 -18.19
C GLN A 83 7.44 13.38 -18.49
N LEU A 84 8.60 14.00 -18.77
CA LEU A 84 8.69 15.43 -19.13
C LEU A 84 7.90 15.75 -20.41
N TRP A 85 7.86 14.79 -21.35
CA TRP A 85 7.20 14.97 -22.66
C TRP A 85 5.78 14.42 -22.68
N LEU A 86 5.36 13.73 -21.63
CA LEU A 86 4.03 13.15 -21.55
C LEU A 86 3.02 14.17 -20.99
N PRO A 87 1.73 14.04 -21.33
CA PRO A 87 0.68 14.91 -20.78
C PRO A 87 0.47 14.69 -19.28
N LEU A 88 -0.40 15.50 -18.66
CA LEU A 88 -0.72 15.45 -17.23
C LEU A 88 0.50 15.64 -16.32
N ASN A 89 1.39 16.56 -16.71
CA ASN A 89 2.55 17.00 -15.93
C ASN A 89 2.47 18.52 -15.67
N PRO A 90 1.46 19.00 -14.90
CA PRO A 90 1.26 20.43 -14.68
C PRO A 90 2.41 21.10 -13.93
N GLN A 91 3.19 20.35 -13.12
CA GLN A 91 4.37 20.84 -12.41
C GLN A 91 5.64 20.83 -13.27
N ARG A 92 5.58 20.36 -14.52
CA ARG A 92 6.73 20.19 -15.42
C ARG A 92 7.89 19.40 -14.79
N MET A 93 7.53 18.33 -14.07
CA MET A 93 8.52 17.45 -13.45
C MET A 93 9.49 16.88 -14.50
N PRO A 94 10.79 16.89 -14.24
CA PRO A 94 11.79 16.36 -15.16
C PRO A 94 11.69 14.84 -15.30
N ASN A 95 12.36 14.28 -16.31
CA ASN A 95 12.49 12.83 -16.44
C ASN A 95 13.18 12.23 -15.21
N VAL A 96 12.62 11.15 -14.68
CA VAL A 96 13.21 10.45 -13.53
C VAL A 96 14.58 9.87 -13.92
N THR A 97 15.55 9.90 -13.02
CA THR A 97 16.90 9.38 -13.28
C THR A 97 16.86 7.88 -13.62
N PRO A 98 17.84 7.35 -14.41
CA PRO A 98 17.84 5.94 -14.80
C PRO A 98 17.80 4.97 -13.63
N TYR A 99 18.59 5.21 -12.59
CA TYR A 99 18.66 4.34 -11.41
C TYR A 99 17.36 4.35 -10.62
N SER A 100 16.78 5.52 -10.36
CA SER A 100 15.50 5.63 -9.68
C SER A 100 14.37 5.01 -10.50
N SER A 101 14.34 5.21 -11.82
CA SER A 101 13.36 4.60 -12.72
C SER A 101 13.42 3.08 -12.70
N PHE A 102 14.63 2.50 -12.71
CA PHE A 102 14.81 1.05 -12.65
C PHE A 102 14.39 0.49 -11.31
N ASN A 103 14.85 1.08 -10.20
CA ASN A 103 14.47 0.66 -8.86
C ASN A 103 12.94 0.71 -8.67
N THR A 104 12.30 1.81 -9.08
CA THR A 104 10.85 1.97 -8.99
C THR A 104 10.13 0.91 -9.86
N ALA A 105 10.60 0.66 -11.08
CA ALA A 105 9.98 -0.31 -11.96
C ALA A 105 10.03 -1.73 -11.36
N ILE A 106 11.17 -2.16 -10.86
CA ILE A 106 11.29 -3.46 -10.17
C ILE A 106 10.39 -3.50 -8.95
N SER A 107 10.45 -2.46 -8.10
CA SER A 107 9.68 -2.39 -6.86
C SER A 107 8.17 -2.51 -7.09
N PHE A 108 7.61 -1.78 -8.06
CA PHE A 108 6.18 -1.81 -8.32
C PHE A 108 5.73 -3.09 -9.05
N VAL A 109 6.54 -3.65 -9.92
CA VAL A 109 6.22 -4.91 -10.61
C VAL A 109 6.24 -6.11 -9.66
N THR A 110 7.14 -6.11 -8.68
CA THR A 110 7.23 -7.20 -7.68
C THR A 110 6.26 -7.05 -6.51
N ASN A 111 5.38 -6.05 -6.54
CA ASN A 111 4.47 -5.70 -5.45
C ASN A 111 5.16 -5.29 -4.14
N THR A 112 6.42 -4.89 -4.20
CA THR A 112 7.18 -4.41 -3.05
C THR A 112 6.84 -2.96 -2.72
N ASN A 113 6.75 -2.12 -3.73
CA ASN A 113 6.30 -0.72 -3.74
C ASN A 113 7.07 0.24 -2.81
N TRP A 114 8.24 -0.11 -2.30
CA TRP A 114 9.06 0.84 -1.58
C TRP A 114 9.59 1.93 -2.54
N GLN A 115 9.74 3.15 -2.03
CA GLN A 115 10.05 4.33 -2.79
C GLN A 115 11.25 5.05 -2.17
N GLY A 116 12.29 5.28 -2.97
CA GLY A 116 13.45 6.11 -2.61
C GLY A 116 13.29 7.58 -3.05
N TYR A 117 12.07 8.07 -3.19
CA TYR A 117 11.70 9.41 -3.66
C TYR A 117 10.37 9.87 -3.07
N GLY A 118 10.16 11.18 -3.01
CA GLY A 118 8.83 11.74 -2.75
C GLY A 118 8.00 11.74 -4.02
N GLY A 119 6.84 11.06 -4.03
CA GLY A 119 5.99 10.94 -5.20
C GLY A 119 5.52 12.29 -5.73
N GLU A 120 5.10 13.18 -4.83
CA GLU A 120 4.66 14.54 -5.11
C GLU A 120 5.76 15.47 -5.64
N ALA A 121 7.04 15.14 -5.39
CA ALA A 121 8.17 15.92 -5.86
C ALA A 121 8.84 15.34 -7.12
N THR A 122 8.49 14.11 -7.51
CA THR A 122 9.22 13.36 -8.54
C THR A 122 8.37 12.87 -9.68
N MET A 123 7.09 12.52 -9.45
CA MET A 123 6.25 11.80 -10.39
C MET A 123 5.11 12.67 -10.92
N SER A 124 5.00 12.79 -12.25
CA SER A 124 3.85 13.42 -12.89
C SER A 124 2.56 12.61 -12.66
N TYR A 125 1.39 13.23 -12.83
CA TYR A 125 0.11 12.53 -12.66
C TYR A 125 -0.04 11.35 -13.62
N LEU A 126 0.42 11.49 -14.86
CA LEU A 126 0.38 10.38 -15.80
C LEU A 126 1.25 9.22 -15.33
N THR A 127 2.46 9.49 -14.82
CA THR A 127 3.35 8.48 -14.26
C THR A 127 2.71 7.82 -13.04
N GLN A 128 2.12 8.59 -12.13
CA GLN A 128 1.40 8.06 -10.97
C GLN A 128 0.26 7.12 -11.38
N MET A 129 -0.52 7.47 -12.43
CA MET A 129 -1.65 6.66 -12.87
C MET A 129 -1.25 5.47 -13.73
N LEU A 130 -0.56 5.71 -14.86
CA LEU A 130 -0.30 4.66 -15.86
C LEU A 130 0.89 3.77 -15.50
N ALA A 131 1.91 4.31 -14.85
CA ALA A 131 3.02 3.48 -14.38
C ALA A 131 2.73 2.87 -13.02
N LEU A 132 2.43 3.68 -12.00
CA LEU A 132 2.39 3.21 -10.62
C LEU A 132 1.04 2.61 -10.24
N ALA A 133 -0.08 3.34 -10.39
CA ALA A 133 -1.40 2.81 -10.00
C ALA A 133 -1.84 1.62 -10.86
N VAL A 134 -1.59 1.63 -12.18
CA VAL A 134 -1.84 0.44 -13.02
C VAL A 134 -1.02 -0.74 -12.54
N GLN A 135 0.25 -0.53 -12.18
CA GLN A 135 1.08 -1.60 -11.67
C GLN A 135 0.60 -2.11 -10.30
N ASN A 136 0.03 -1.25 -9.45
CA ASN A 136 -0.61 -1.69 -8.21
C ASN A 136 -1.75 -2.69 -8.47
N PHE A 137 -2.55 -2.49 -9.52
CA PHE A 137 -3.54 -3.49 -9.94
C PHE A 137 -2.89 -4.77 -10.46
N LEU A 138 -1.92 -4.64 -11.36
CA LEU A 138 -1.35 -5.78 -12.07
C LEU A 138 -0.45 -6.65 -11.19
N SER A 139 0.34 -6.05 -10.31
CA SER A 139 1.18 -6.80 -9.36
C SER A 139 0.34 -7.52 -8.31
N ALA A 140 -0.69 -6.86 -7.75
CA ALA A 140 -1.64 -7.50 -6.85
C ALA A 140 -2.40 -8.64 -7.52
N ALA A 141 -2.89 -8.42 -8.75
CA ALA A 141 -3.55 -9.48 -9.52
C ALA A 141 -2.62 -10.66 -9.80
N THR A 142 -1.34 -10.41 -10.08
CA THR A 142 -0.32 -11.46 -10.25
C THR A 142 -0.13 -12.27 -8.97
N GLY A 143 -0.03 -11.62 -7.81
CA GLY A 143 0.08 -12.29 -6.52
C GLY A 143 -1.13 -13.20 -6.23
N ILE A 144 -2.35 -12.70 -6.45
CA ILE A 144 -3.57 -13.47 -6.29
C ILE A 144 -3.65 -14.62 -7.30
N ALA A 145 -3.24 -14.39 -8.56
CA ALA A 145 -3.21 -15.42 -9.60
C ALA A 145 -2.24 -16.56 -9.26
N VAL A 146 -1.06 -16.23 -8.74
CA VAL A 146 -0.09 -17.22 -8.24
C VAL A 146 -0.67 -17.98 -7.04
N ALA A 147 -1.36 -17.30 -6.12
CA ALA A 147 -2.06 -17.97 -5.02
C ALA A 147 -3.16 -18.93 -5.54
N PHE A 148 -3.93 -18.54 -6.55
CA PHE A 148 -4.90 -19.43 -7.20
C PHE A 148 -4.24 -20.64 -7.85
N ALA A 149 -3.12 -20.45 -8.55
CA ALA A 149 -2.36 -21.55 -9.16
C ALA A 149 -1.84 -22.53 -8.09
N LEU A 150 -1.34 -22.00 -6.97
CA LEU A 150 -0.87 -22.79 -5.84
C LEU A 150 -2.00 -23.59 -5.18
N ILE A 151 -3.14 -22.94 -4.92
CA ILE A 151 -4.34 -23.59 -4.36
C ILE A 151 -4.82 -24.71 -5.30
N ARG A 152 -4.89 -24.47 -6.61
CA ARG A 152 -5.24 -25.50 -7.60
C ARG A 152 -4.25 -26.65 -7.60
N GLY A 153 -2.96 -26.35 -7.46
CA GLY A 153 -1.88 -27.37 -7.37
C GLY A 153 -2.04 -28.30 -6.17
N PHE A 154 -2.52 -27.78 -5.03
CA PHE A 154 -2.81 -28.59 -3.85
C PHE A 154 -4.17 -29.32 -3.91
N ALA A 155 -5.18 -28.68 -4.51
CA ALA A 155 -6.56 -29.19 -4.49
C ALA A 155 -6.87 -30.18 -5.63
N ARG A 156 -6.18 -30.09 -6.77
CA ARG A 156 -6.43 -30.94 -7.94
C ARG A 156 -5.57 -32.20 -7.90
N HIS A 157 -6.20 -33.34 -7.80
CA HIS A 157 -5.51 -34.64 -7.88
C HIS A 157 -5.31 -35.05 -9.35
N SER A 158 -4.10 -35.48 -9.69
CA SER A 158 -3.73 -36.03 -11.01
C SER A 158 -3.87 -35.08 -12.22
N MET A 159 -4.00 -33.79 -12.00
CA MET A 159 -4.03 -32.77 -13.07
C MET A 159 -2.62 -32.24 -13.35
N GLN A 160 -2.29 -32.04 -14.63
CA GLN A 160 -1.02 -31.44 -15.06
C GLN A 160 -1.10 -29.92 -15.25
N THR A 161 -2.29 -29.34 -15.11
CA THR A 161 -2.55 -27.93 -15.33
C THR A 161 -3.01 -27.23 -14.06
N ILE A 162 -2.64 -25.95 -13.92
CA ILE A 162 -2.89 -25.13 -12.73
C ILE A 162 -3.72 -23.86 -13.03
N GLY A 163 -4.36 -23.81 -14.19
CA GLY A 163 -5.13 -22.66 -14.68
C GLY A 163 -4.37 -21.84 -15.71
N SER A 164 -4.84 -20.65 -16.02
CA SER A 164 -4.21 -19.74 -16.98
C SER A 164 -3.92 -18.39 -16.31
N LEU A 165 -2.65 -17.95 -16.33
CA LEU A 165 -2.25 -16.67 -15.78
C LEU A 165 -3.06 -15.53 -16.39
N TRP A 166 -3.22 -15.51 -17.71
CA TRP A 166 -3.90 -14.43 -18.42
C TRP A 166 -5.38 -14.32 -18.08
N ALA A 167 -6.04 -15.46 -17.95
CA ALA A 167 -7.42 -15.54 -17.53
C ALA A 167 -7.59 -15.10 -16.07
N ASP A 168 -6.69 -15.56 -15.18
CA ASP A 168 -6.68 -15.17 -13.77
C ASP A 168 -6.42 -13.67 -13.62
N LEU A 169 -5.41 -13.10 -14.29
CA LEU A 169 -5.12 -11.67 -14.28
C LEU A 169 -6.32 -10.83 -14.71
N TYR A 170 -6.95 -11.20 -15.83
CA TYR A 170 -8.13 -10.47 -16.31
C TYR A 170 -9.26 -10.51 -15.29
N ARG A 171 -9.60 -11.70 -14.79
CA ARG A 171 -10.72 -11.89 -13.87
C ARG A 171 -10.49 -11.21 -12.53
N ILE A 172 -9.30 -11.38 -11.96
CA ILE A 172 -8.94 -10.74 -10.68
C ILE A 172 -8.98 -9.22 -10.83
N THR A 173 -8.42 -8.68 -11.90
CA THR A 173 -8.42 -7.23 -12.13
C THR A 173 -9.83 -6.71 -12.38
N ALA A 174 -10.56 -7.29 -13.34
CA ALA A 174 -11.84 -6.76 -13.78
C ALA A 174 -13.01 -7.03 -12.82
N TYR A 175 -12.98 -8.18 -12.11
CA TYR A 175 -14.12 -8.61 -11.30
C TYR A 175 -13.89 -8.48 -9.80
N LEU A 176 -12.65 -8.36 -9.34
CA LEU A 176 -12.34 -8.20 -7.93
C LEU A 176 -11.74 -6.81 -7.64
N LEU A 177 -10.53 -6.55 -8.15
CA LEU A 177 -9.77 -5.37 -7.73
C LEU A 177 -10.41 -4.06 -8.20
N LEU A 178 -10.79 -3.97 -9.45
CA LEU A 178 -11.33 -2.73 -10.04
C LEU A 178 -12.67 -2.32 -9.40
N PRO A 179 -13.69 -3.19 -9.24
CA PRO A 179 -14.93 -2.80 -8.58
C PRO A 179 -14.74 -2.45 -7.11
N LEU A 180 -13.93 -3.23 -6.36
CA LEU A 180 -13.66 -2.92 -4.96
C LEU A 180 -12.90 -1.59 -4.81
N SER A 181 -11.86 -1.36 -5.63
CA SER A 181 -11.11 -0.10 -5.61
C SER A 181 -11.97 1.09 -6.00
N PHE A 182 -12.87 0.93 -6.97
CA PHE A 182 -13.78 2.00 -7.37
C PHE A 182 -14.69 2.41 -6.22
N VAL A 183 -15.34 1.45 -5.58
CA VAL A 183 -16.21 1.73 -4.42
C VAL A 183 -15.39 2.33 -3.28
N PHE A 184 -14.21 1.78 -2.99
CA PHE A 184 -13.37 2.28 -1.92
C PHE A 184 -12.85 3.69 -2.21
N ALA A 185 -12.46 4.00 -3.45
CA ALA A 185 -12.07 5.36 -3.85
C ALA A 185 -13.19 6.37 -3.65
N LEU A 186 -14.45 6.02 -3.96
CA LEU A 186 -15.60 6.89 -3.70
C LEU A 186 -15.78 7.15 -2.20
N VAL A 187 -15.60 6.13 -1.36
CA VAL A 187 -15.64 6.30 0.11
C VAL A 187 -14.51 7.22 0.57
N LEU A 188 -13.27 7.03 0.08
CA LEU A 188 -12.14 7.88 0.41
C LEU A 188 -12.38 9.34 0.01
N VAL A 189 -12.88 9.59 -1.20
CA VAL A 189 -13.25 10.94 -1.68
C VAL A 189 -14.33 11.56 -0.79
N SER A 190 -15.33 10.79 -0.38
CA SER A 190 -16.38 11.29 0.53
C SER A 190 -15.85 11.71 1.90
N GLN A 191 -14.69 11.18 2.29
CA GLN A 191 -14.00 11.52 3.54
C GLN A 191 -12.95 12.63 3.39
N GLY A 192 -12.75 13.17 2.18
CA GLY A 192 -11.86 14.29 1.91
C GLY A 192 -10.51 13.93 1.30
N VAL A 193 -10.30 12.68 0.90
CA VAL A 193 -9.11 12.31 0.12
C VAL A 193 -9.17 12.96 -1.26
N ILE A 194 -8.08 13.60 -1.67
CA ILE A 194 -8.04 14.39 -2.91
C ILE A 194 -8.14 13.50 -4.15
N GLN A 195 -8.98 13.93 -5.12
CA GLN A 195 -9.10 13.30 -6.42
C GLN A 195 -9.35 14.36 -7.48
N ASN A 196 -8.29 14.89 -8.09
CA ASN A 196 -8.37 15.90 -9.14
C ASN A 196 -7.14 15.87 -10.06
N PHE A 197 -7.10 16.77 -11.06
CA PHE A 197 -5.96 16.98 -11.96
C PHE A 197 -5.45 18.41 -11.93
N SER A 198 -5.81 19.17 -10.90
CA SER A 198 -5.36 20.54 -10.72
C SER A 198 -3.84 20.60 -10.51
N ALA A 199 -3.23 21.72 -10.93
CA ALA A 199 -1.85 22.00 -10.52
C ALA A 199 -1.76 22.17 -9.00
N TYR A 200 -0.57 21.98 -8.44
CA TYR A 200 -0.33 22.23 -7.03
C TYR A 200 -0.66 23.67 -6.67
N GLN A 201 -1.16 23.87 -5.45
CA GLN A 201 -1.60 25.18 -4.98
C GLN A 201 -0.59 25.75 -4.00
N GLU A 202 -0.13 26.98 -4.23
CA GLU A 202 0.61 27.73 -3.23
C GLU A 202 -0.36 28.45 -2.31
N VAL A 203 -0.20 28.26 -1.01
CA VAL A 203 -0.96 28.98 0.02
C VAL A 203 -0.03 29.74 0.94
N THR A 204 -0.51 30.86 1.47
CA THR A 204 0.22 31.62 2.48
C THR A 204 -0.06 31.01 3.85
N THR A 205 1.02 30.67 4.59
CA THR A 205 0.92 30.16 5.95
C THR A 205 0.58 31.27 6.95
N LEU A 206 -0.13 30.94 8.02
CA LEU A 206 -0.47 31.88 9.09
C LEU A 206 0.79 32.39 9.82
N GLU A 207 1.77 31.51 9.98
CA GLU A 207 3.05 31.82 10.60
C GLU A 207 4.20 31.49 9.64
N PRO A 208 5.28 32.30 9.63
CA PRO A 208 6.48 31.97 8.87
C PRO A 208 7.12 30.69 9.39
N THR A 209 7.57 29.84 8.49
CA THR A 209 8.32 28.62 8.83
C THR A 209 9.79 28.83 8.49
N THR A 210 10.69 28.52 9.42
CA THR A 210 12.12 28.53 9.22
C THR A 210 12.64 27.10 9.02
N TYR A 211 13.53 26.91 8.05
CA TYR A 211 14.16 25.62 7.77
C TYR A 211 15.62 25.78 7.34
N GLY A 212 16.42 24.75 7.61
CA GLY A 212 17.80 24.69 7.13
C GLY A 212 17.83 24.19 5.68
N ALA A 213 18.51 24.93 4.80
CA ALA A 213 18.76 24.49 3.43
C ALA A 213 20.26 24.53 3.14
N PRO A 214 20.79 23.63 2.29
CA PRO A 214 22.18 23.74 1.85
C PRO A 214 22.42 25.08 1.16
N LYS A 215 23.41 25.83 1.65
CA LYS A 215 23.79 27.11 1.04
C LYS A 215 24.35 26.87 -0.36
N PRO A 216 23.76 27.48 -1.44
CA PRO A 216 24.27 27.32 -2.78
C PRO A 216 25.51 28.21 -3.02
N ASP A 217 26.43 27.72 -3.81
CA ASP A 217 27.51 28.56 -4.40
C ASP A 217 26.99 29.31 -5.64
N ALA A 218 27.89 30.06 -6.31
CA ALA A 218 27.54 30.81 -7.52
C ALA A 218 27.08 29.91 -8.72
N ALA A 219 27.39 28.63 -8.67
CA ALA A 219 26.98 27.64 -9.67
C ALA A 219 25.73 26.83 -9.23
N GLY A 220 25.10 27.18 -8.06
CA GLY A 220 23.96 26.50 -7.52
C GLY A 220 24.29 25.17 -6.84
N GLN A 221 25.53 24.83 -6.61
CA GLN A 221 25.97 23.63 -5.91
C GLN A 221 26.05 23.87 -4.40
N PRO A 222 25.77 22.86 -3.55
CA PRO A 222 25.93 22.99 -2.10
C PRO A 222 27.38 23.35 -1.72
N VAL A 223 27.55 24.45 -1.00
CA VAL A 223 28.84 24.77 -0.36
C VAL A 223 29.14 23.71 0.70
N LYS A 224 30.36 23.18 0.67
CA LYS A 224 30.82 22.17 1.64
C LYS A 224 31.83 22.76 2.61
N ASP A 225 31.77 22.31 3.86
CA ASP A 225 32.78 22.62 4.86
C ASP A 225 34.07 21.82 4.64
N ALA A 226 35.09 22.06 5.47
CA ALA A 226 36.39 21.37 5.38
C ALA A 226 36.29 19.85 5.59
N ALA A 227 35.18 19.34 6.18
CA ALA A 227 34.89 17.92 6.39
C ALA A 227 34.07 17.34 5.25
N GLY A 228 33.66 18.11 4.24
CA GLY A 228 32.88 17.69 3.10
C GLY A 228 31.34 17.70 3.32
N ASN A 229 30.89 18.20 4.46
CA ASN A 229 29.45 18.29 4.75
C ASN A 229 28.86 19.57 4.14
N PRO A 230 27.58 19.56 3.72
CA PRO A 230 26.93 20.77 3.23
C PRO A 230 26.78 21.80 4.34
N VAL A 231 27.19 23.04 4.06
CA VAL A 231 26.95 24.19 4.94
C VAL A 231 25.49 24.61 4.77
N ASN A 232 24.71 24.58 5.84
CA ASN A 232 23.29 24.96 5.82
C ASN A 232 23.12 26.45 6.16
N GLU A 233 22.18 27.10 5.48
CA GLU A 233 21.67 28.42 5.86
C GLU A 233 20.23 28.32 6.31
N THR A 234 19.81 29.19 7.20
CA THR A 234 18.43 29.26 7.67
C THR A 234 17.59 30.11 6.73
N LEU A 235 16.61 29.50 6.07
CA LEU A 235 15.65 30.18 5.22
C LEU A 235 14.33 30.34 5.94
N THR A 236 13.60 31.40 5.62
CA THR A 236 12.23 31.62 6.12
C THR A 236 11.27 31.71 4.95
N THR A 237 10.19 30.97 5.02
CA THR A 237 9.10 31.02 4.05
C THR A 237 7.75 31.27 4.70
N THR A 238 6.89 31.99 4.01
CA THR A 238 5.47 32.15 4.34
C THR A 238 4.58 31.39 3.37
N LYS A 239 5.17 30.59 2.48
CA LYS A 239 4.44 29.83 1.48
C LYS A 239 4.56 28.33 1.72
N GLN A 240 3.45 27.63 1.50
CA GLN A 240 3.38 26.16 1.48
C GLN A 240 2.77 25.71 0.16
N THR A 241 3.40 24.75 -0.49
CA THR A 241 2.85 24.11 -1.68
C THR A 241 1.98 22.92 -1.24
N LEU A 242 0.70 22.95 -1.63
CA LEU A 242 -0.23 21.87 -1.39
C LEU A 242 -0.26 20.95 -2.62
N PRO A 243 0.16 19.69 -2.49
CA PRO A 243 0.08 18.73 -3.59
C PRO A 243 -1.37 18.41 -3.91
N MET A 244 -1.68 18.34 -5.21
CA MET A 244 -2.96 17.92 -5.76
C MET A 244 -2.77 16.63 -6.55
N GLY A 245 -3.84 16.05 -7.05
CA GLY A 245 -3.75 14.91 -7.98
C GLY A 245 -4.81 13.83 -7.77
N PRO A 246 -4.73 12.74 -8.55
CA PRO A 246 -5.64 11.60 -8.46
C PRO A 246 -5.25 10.65 -7.32
N ILE A 247 -5.24 11.15 -6.08
CA ILE A 247 -4.71 10.46 -4.89
C ILE A 247 -5.63 9.32 -4.45
N ALA A 248 -6.95 9.58 -4.34
CA ALA A 248 -7.89 8.60 -3.79
C ALA A 248 -7.95 7.29 -4.59
N SER A 249 -7.86 7.36 -5.92
CA SER A 249 -7.88 6.18 -6.78
C SER A 249 -6.64 5.31 -6.59
N GLN A 250 -5.46 5.91 -6.41
CA GLN A 250 -4.24 5.16 -6.12
C GLN A 250 -4.26 4.61 -4.70
N GLU A 251 -4.71 5.39 -3.72
CA GLU A 251 -4.83 4.98 -2.33
C GLU A 251 -5.73 3.74 -2.17
N ALA A 252 -6.86 3.71 -2.89
CA ALA A 252 -7.78 2.59 -2.84
C ALA A 252 -7.14 1.27 -3.30
N ILE A 253 -6.46 1.25 -4.45
CA ILE A 253 -5.80 0.05 -4.94
C ILE A 253 -4.54 -0.27 -4.14
N LYS A 254 -3.79 0.74 -3.71
CA LYS A 254 -2.61 0.58 -2.87
C LYS A 254 -2.91 -0.27 -1.62
N MET A 255 -4.04 -0.03 -0.98
CA MET A 255 -4.45 -0.77 0.21
C MET A 255 -5.03 -2.15 -0.12
N LEU A 256 -5.97 -2.24 -1.06
CA LEU A 256 -6.60 -3.50 -1.46
C LEU A 256 -5.61 -4.49 -2.11
N GLY A 257 -4.62 -3.98 -2.82
CA GLY A 257 -3.57 -4.76 -3.47
C GLY A 257 -2.40 -5.10 -2.57
N THR A 258 -2.42 -4.67 -1.29
CA THR A 258 -1.27 -4.79 -0.37
C THR A 258 0.04 -4.26 -0.94
N ASN A 259 -0.03 -3.13 -1.66
CA ASN A 259 1.11 -2.56 -2.39
C ASN A 259 2.01 -1.69 -1.50
N GLY A 260 1.43 -0.72 -0.80
CA GLY A 260 2.09 0.14 0.15
C GLY A 260 2.71 1.42 -0.40
N GLY A 261 3.15 1.45 -1.66
CA GLY A 261 3.70 2.66 -2.26
C GLY A 261 2.64 3.76 -2.43
N GLY A 262 2.88 4.94 -1.86
CA GLY A 262 1.94 6.06 -1.81
C GLY A 262 2.11 7.08 -2.93
N PHE A 263 1.07 7.87 -3.14
CA PHE A 263 1.11 9.05 -4.01
C PHE A 263 1.99 10.13 -3.39
N LEU A 264 1.87 10.33 -2.07
CA LEU A 264 2.64 11.27 -1.27
C LEU A 264 3.75 10.55 -0.49
N ASN A 265 4.86 11.22 -0.24
CA ASN A 265 6.00 10.65 0.47
C ASN A 265 5.65 10.17 1.88
N ALA A 266 4.86 10.96 2.61
CA ALA A 266 4.43 10.60 3.96
C ALA A 266 3.40 9.46 3.99
N ASN A 267 2.95 8.98 2.82
CA ASN A 267 2.04 7.86 2.69
C ASN A 267 0.73 8.12 3.48
N SER A 268 0.14 7.08 4.08
CA SER A 268 -1.10 7.22 4.89
C SER A 268 -0.92 8.01 6.21
N ALA A 269 0.26 8.54 6.50
CA ALA A 269 0.44 9.59 7.50
C ALA A 269 0.00 10.96 6.97
N HIS A 270 0.03 11.18 5.65
CA HIS A 270 -0.38 12.46 5.06
C HIS A 270 -1.90 12.65 5.15
N PRO A 271 -2.39 13.85 5.58
CA PRO A 271 -3.83 14.11 5.68
C PRO A 271 -4.61 13.94 4.38
N TYR A 272 -3.97 14.12 3.22
CA TYR A 272 -4.60 14.00 1.91
C TYR A 272 -4.76 12.56 1.41
N GLU A 273 -4.05 11.60 2.00
CA GLU A 273 -4.27 10.16 1.76
C GLU A 273 -5.16 9.53 2.83
N ASN A 274 -5.11 10.03 4.08
CA ASN A 274 -5.77 9.41 5.22
C ASN A 274 -6.27 10.47 6.21
N PRO A 275 -7.33 11.24 5.87
CA PRO A 275 -7.75 12.40 6.64
C PRO A 275 -8.45 12.08 7.98
N THR A 276 -9.15 10.95 8.08
CA THR A 276 -10.06 10.67 9.19
C THR A 276 -9.75 9.34 9.89
N VAL A 277 -10.25 9.17 11.10
CA VAL A 277 -10.18 7.88 11.82
C VAL A 277 -10.91 6.78 11.05
N LEU A 278 -11.99 7.12 10.33
CA LEU A 278 -12.71 6.15 9.50
C LEU A 278 -11.88 5.70 8.31
N THR A 279 -11.21 6.62 7.60
CA THR A 279 -10.33 6.24 6.49
C THR A 279 -9.18 5.37 6.97
N ASN A 280 -8.60 5.68 8.13
CA ASN A 280 -7.54 4.86 8.74
C ASN A 280 -8.02 3.43 9.04
N PHE A 281 -9.22 3.29 9.62
CA PHE A 281 -9.81 1.97 9.90
C PHE A 281 -10.09 1.19 8.61
N LEU A 282 -10.66 1.84 7.59
CA LEU A 282 -10.97 1.20 6.31
C LEU A 282 -9.72 0.82 5.53
N GLN A 283 -8.65 1.60 5.60
CA GLN A 283 -7.35 1.27 5.02
C GLN A 283 -6.76 0.02 5.67
N MET A 284 -6.76 -0.05 7.00
CA MET A 284 -6.35 -1.26 7.73
C MET A 284 -7.14 -2.49 7.30
N LEU A 285 -8.46 -2.36 7.18
CA LEU A 285 -9.34 -3.45 6.75
C LEU A 285 -9.05 -3.87 5.31
N ALA A 286 -8.87 -2.91 4.40
CA ALA A 286 -8.58 -3.16 2.98
C ALA A 286 -7.31 -3.99 2.78
N ILE A 287 -6.27 -3.79 3.63
CA ILE A 287 -5.03 -4.57 3.58
C ILE A 287 -5.28 -6.06 3.85
N PHE A 288 -6.13 -6.41 4.82
CA PHE A 288 -6.32 -7.80 5.24
C PHE A 288 -7.47 -8.54 4.56
N VAL A 289 -8.43 -7.83 3.99
CA VAL A 289 -9.70 -8.42 3.54
C VAL A 289 -9.51 -9.47 2.46
N ILE A 290 -8.68 -9.21 1.45
CA ILE A 290 -8.43 -10.16 0.35
C ILE A 290 -7.55 -11.34 0.82
N PRO A 291 -6.41 -11.13 1.50
CA PRO A 291 -5.61 -12.23 2.07
C PRO A 291 -6.42 -13.16 2.98
N ALA A 292 -7.23 -12.63 3.88
CA ALA A 292 -8.07 -13.44 4.77
C ALA A 292 -9.13 -14.24 3.99
N GLY A 293 -9.73 -13.64 2.95
CA GLY A 293 -10.64 -14.33 2.04
C GLY A 293 -9.97 -15.46 1.26
N LEU A 294 -8.70 -15.28 0.83
CA LEU A 294 -7.92 -16.30 0.14
C LEU A 294 -7.66 -17.53 1.01
N VAL A 295 -7.42 -17.35 2.31
CA VAL A 295 -7.25 -18.48 3.25
C VAL A 295 -8.54 -19.30 3.36
N TYR A 296 -9.71 -18.66 3.38
CA TYR A 296 -10.98 -19.38 3.33
C TYR A 296 -11.18 -20.10 1.98
N ALA A 297 -10.86 -19.44 0.87
CA ALA A 297 -10.93 -20.03 -0.47
C ALA A 297 -10.04 -21.27 -0.60
N PHE A 298 -8.84 -21.25 0.00
CA PHE A 298 -7.97 -22.43 0.10
C PHE A 298 -8.68 -23.61 0.78
N GLY A 299 -9.25 -23.41 1.98
CA GLY A 299 -9.98 -24.47 2.69
C GLY A 299 -11.17 -25.00 1.89
N ARG A 300 -11.85 -24.13 1.16
CA ARG A 300 -12.97 -24.53 0.29
C ARG A 300 -12.50 -25.37 -0.90
N ALA A 301 -11.42 -24.96 -1.56
CA ALA A 301 -10.84 -25.68 -2.69
C ALA A 301 -10.23 -27.04 -2.29
N ALA A 302 -9.66 -27.12 -1.09
CA ALA A 302 -9.14 -28.37 -0.51
C ALA A 302 -10.22 -29.36 -0.07
N GLY A 303 -11.52 -29.00 -0.20
CA GLY A 303 -12.64 -29.85 0.17
C GLY A 303 -13.01 -29.85 1.67
N ASP A 304 -12.23 -29.16 2.51
CA ASP A 304 -12.53 -29.01 3.95
C ASP A 304 -12.29 -27.57 4.42
N THR A 305 -13.37 -26.84 4.62
CA THR A 305 -13.31 -25.44 5.09
C THR A 305 -12.69 -25.31 6.49
N ARG A 306 -12.63 -26.39 7.30
CA ARG A 306 -11.98 -26.38 8.62
C ARG A 306 -10.47 -26.10 8.47
N GLN A 307 -9.84 -26.57 7.40
CA GLN A 307 -8.42 -26.30 7.12
C GLN A 307 -8.18 -24.80 6.90
N GLY A 308 -9.03 -24.15 6.12
CA GLY A 308 -8.94 -22.69 5.94
C GLY A 308 -9.12 -21.93 7.25
N TRP A 309 -10.10 -22.30 8.06
CA TRP A 309 -10.31 -21.68 9.37
C TRP A 309 -9.15 -21.96 10.35
N ALA A 310 -8.56 -23.15 10.33
CA ALA A 310 -7.41 -23.49 11.18
C ALA A 310 -6.17 -22.65 10.84
N VAL A 311 -5.87 -22.50 9.54
CA VAL A 311 -4.78 -21.63 9.07
C VAL A 311 -5.05 -20.18 9.46
N LEU A 312 -6.26 -19.67 9.21
CA LEU A 312 -6.62 -18.30 9.58
C LEU A 312 -6.53 -18.07 11.09
N ALA A 313 -6.94 -19.04 11.91
CA ALA A 313 -6.85 -18.95 13.36
C ALA A 313 -5.39 -18.88 13.82
N ALA A 314 -4.50 -19.72 13.27
CA ALA A 314 -3.08 -19.66 13.58
C ALA A 314 -2.45 -18.30 13.22
N MET A 315 -2.74 -17.79 12.01
CA MET A 315 -2.30 -16.46 11.59
C MET A 315 -2.84 -15.35 12.51
N THR A 316 -4.12 -15.45 12.89
CA THR A 316 -4.77 -14.46 13.76
C THR A 316 -4.17 -14.45 15.16
N VAL A 317 -3.82 -15.60 15.74
CA VAL A 317 -3.16 -15.69 17.06
C VAL A 317 -1.79 -15.00 17.04
N ILE A 318 -0.99 -15.26 16.01
CA ILE A 318 0.33 -14.60 15.83
C ILE A 318 0.14 -13.08 15.67
N PHE A 319 -0.81 -12.67 14.81
CA PHE A 319 -1.13 -11.27 14.58
C PHE A 319 -1.57 -10.56 15.86
N ILE A 320 -2.47 -11.14 16.65
CA ILE A 320 -2.91 -10.56 17.93
C ILE A 320 -1.73 -10.36 18.86
N GLY A 321 -0.85 -11.37 18.99
CA GLY A 321 0.35 -11.27 19.81
C GLY A 321 1.25 -10.11 19.40
N ALA A 322 1.52 -9.97 18.10
CA ALA A 322 2.30 -8.87 17.53
C ALA A 322 1.62 -7.50 17.75
N ALA A 323 0.31 -7.39 17.48
CA ALA A 323 -0.44 -6.13 17.64
C ALA A 323 -0.47 -5.69 19.12
N VAL A 324 -0.69 -6.61 20.04
CA VAL A 324 -0.67 -6.33 21.48
C VAL A 324 0.72 -5.87 21.91
N ALA A 325 1.78 -6.52 21.44
CA ALA A 325 3.16 -6.14 21.74
C ALA A 325 3.47 -4.73 21.21
N ALA A 326 3.22 -4.44 19.94
CA ALA A 326 3.47 -3.13 19.34
C ALA A 326 2.73 -2.02 20.10
N MET A 327 1.42 -2.17 20.29
CA MET A 327 0.63 -1.16 20.99
C MET A 327 1.05 -0.97 22.45
N THR A 328 1.48 -2.04 23.14
CA THR A 328 1.91 -1.98 24.53
C THR A 328 3.24 -1.24 24.66
N PHE A 329 4.22 -1.59 23.84
CA PHE A 329 5.55 -0.96 23.89
C PHE A 329 5.48 0.52 23.53
N GLU A 330 4.68 0.88 22.55
CA GLU A 330 4.51 2.29 22.17
C GLU A 330 3.78 3.10 23.26
N GLN A 331 2.88 2.50 24.03
CA GLN A 331 2.20 3.15 25.13
C GLN A 331 3.08 3.36 26.37
N GLN A 332 4.17 2.60 26.52
CA GLN A 332 5.11 2.76 27.63
C GLN A 332 6.03 3.97 27.50
N GLY A 333 6.08 4.58 26.31
CA GLY A 333 7.00 5.68 25.97
C GLY A 333 8.38 5.19 25.53
N ASN A 334 9.14 6.11 24.94
CA ASN A 334 10.48 5.80 24.42
C ASN A 334 11.53 6.07 25.50
N PRO A 335 12.24 5.02 26.02
CA PRO A 335 13.24 5.18 27.08
C PRO A 335 14.44 6.03 26.62
N VAL A 336 14.69 6.13 25.31
CA VAL A 336 15.78 6.98 24.79
C VAL A 336 15.39 8.45 24.93
N LEU A 337 14.16 8.81 24.56
CA LEU A 337 13.64 10.19 24.68
C LEU A 337 13.45 10.61 26.14
N ALA A 338 13.04 9.67 27.00
CA ALA A 338 12.90 9.95 28.44
C ALA A 338 14.24 10.40 29.07
N LYS A 339 15.37 9.85 28.62
CA LYS A 339 16.71 10.27 29.08
C LYS A 339 17.07 11.70 28.63
N LEU A 340 16.42 12.20 27.58
CA LEU A 340 16.58 13.56 27.08
C LEU A 340 15.62 14.56 27.74
N GLY A 341 14.82 14.11 28.71
CA GLY A 341 13.88 14.95 29.46
C GLY A 341 12.49 15.09 28.82
N VAL A 342 12.16 14.27 27.83
CA VAL A 342 10.81 14.26 27.24
C VAL A 342 9.83 13.62 28.23
N ASP A 343 8.75 14.34 28.53
CA ASP A 343 7.67 13.84 29.39
C ASP A 343 6.71 12.94 28.61
N HIS A 344 6.62 11.68 29.04
CA HIS A 344 5.74 10.66 28.47
C HIS A 344 4.49 10.40 29.33
N THR A 345 4.22 11.23 30.34
CA THR A 345 3.06 11.03 31.23
C THR A 345 1.77 11.49 30.56
N VAL A 346 0.69 10.79 30.83
CA VAL A 346 -0.64 11.18 30.36
C VAL A 346 -1.09 12.45 31.12
N SER A 347 -1.55 13.45 30.39
CA SER A 347 -2.11 14.68 30.93
C SER A 347 -3.32 15.15 30.12
N ALA A 348 -3.93 16.29 30.55
CA ALA A 348 -5.02 16.91 29.78
C ALA A 348 -4.56 17.41 28.39
N LEU A 349 -3.25 17.63 28.20
CA LEU A 349 -2.67 18.21 26.99
C LEU A 349 -1.95 17.18 26.11
N GLN A 350 -1.68 15.98 26.61
CA GLN A 350 -0.96 14.95 25.87
C GLN A 350 -1.45 13.53 26.22
N SER A 351 -1.40 12.64 25.21
CA SER A 351 -1.83 11.24 25.34
C SER A 351 -0.87 10.39 26.17
N GLY A 352 0.33 10.87 26.46
CA GLY A 352 1.43 10.08 27.02
C GLY A 352 2.00 9.09 26.01
N GLY A 353 2.92 8.24 26.45
CA GLY A 353 3.56 7.22 25.62
C GLY A 353 4.46 7.80 24.52
N ASN A 354 4.76 7.00 23.51
CA ASN A 354 5.61 7.40 22.37
C ASN A 354 4.77 7.96 21.22
N MET A 355 4.64 9.26 21.15
CA MET A 355 3.96 9.97 20.03
C MET A 355 4.91 10.40 18.93
N GLU A 356 6.23 10.21 19.08
CA GLU A 356 7.19 10.55 18.03
C GLU A 356 6.83 9.83 16.73
N GLY A 357 6.86 10.56 15.63
CA GLY A 357 6.55 10.04 14.29
C GLY A 357 5.10 9.56 14.10
N LYS A 358 4.20 9.85 15.02
CA LYS A 358 2.78 9.47 14.98
C LYS A 358 1.88 10.69 14.84
N GLU A 359 0.82 10.50 14.07
CA GLU A 359 -0.19 11.52 13.84
C GLU A 359 -1.17 11.63 15.02
N THR A 360 -1.39 12.85 15.53
CA THR A 360 -2.28 13.09 16.67
C THR A 360 -3.72 12.64 16.41
N ARG A 361 -4.18 12.71 15.14
CA ARG A 361 -5.54 12.28 14.75
C ARG A 361 -5.77 10.77 14.87
N PHE A 362 -4.71 9.97 14.91
CA PHE A 362 -4.78 8.50 15.05
C PHE A 362 -4.33 8.03 16.44
N GLY A 363 -3.30 8.66 16.99
CA GLY A 363 -2.72 8.30 18.28
C GLY A 363 -1.93 6.99 18.25
N ILE A 364 -1.46 6.58 19.41
CA ILE A 364 -0.52 5.46 19.57
C ILE A 364 -1.15 4.12 19.15
N SER A 365 -2.38 3.85 19.61
CA SER A 365 -3.02 2.55 19.42
C SER A 365 -3.30 2.24 17.94
N ALA A 366 -3.85 3.23 17.22
CA ALA A 366 -4.15 3.05 15.80
C ALA A 366 -2.88 3.01 14.95
N SER A 367 -1.83 3.75 15.34
CA SER A 367 -0.54 3.69 14.66
C SER A 367 0.14 2.34 14.86
N GLY A 368 0.20 1.82 16.09
CA GLY A 368 0.78 0.51 16.37
C GLY A 368 0.02 -0.65 15.71
N LEU A 369 -1.32 -0.56 15.66
CA LEU A 369 -2.14 -1.54 14.95
C LEU A 369 -1.91 -1.47 13.43
N PHE A 370 -1.86 -0.26 12.85
CA PHE A 370 -1.59 -0.07 11.42
C PHE A 370 -0.22 -0.63 11.03
N ALA A 371 0.82 -0.32 11.81
CA ALA A 371 2.17 -0.84 11.58
C ALA A 371 2.21 -2.38 11.59
N THR A 372 1.51 -3.01 12.54
CA THR A 372 1.43 -4.49 12.60
C THR A 372 0.67 -5.07 11.40
N ILE A 373 -0.45 -4.46 11.00
CA ILE A 373 -1.26 -4.91 9.86
C ILE A 373 -0.48 -4.81 8.56
N THR A 374 0.13 -3.66 8.31
CA THR A 374 0.84 -3.43 7.05
C THR A 374 2.04 -4.36 6.90
N THR A 375 2.74 -4.64 8.00
CA THR A 375 3.90 -5.53 8.01
C THR A 375 3.49 -6.99 7.85
N ALA A 376 2.48 -7.45 8.60
CA ALA A 376 1.98 -8.83 8.52
C ALA A 376 1.43 -9.21 7.13
N ALA A 377 0.97 -8.24 6.34
CA ALA A 377 0.51 -8.43 4.97
C ALA A 377 1.57 -8.09 3.91
N SER A 378 2.80 -7.76 4.31
CA SER A 378 3.84 -7.24 3.40
C SER A 378 3.36 -6.06 2.53
N CYS A 379 2.46 -5.21 3.07
CA CYS A 379 1.87 -4.09 2.34
C CYS A 379 2.87 -2.93 2.20
N GLY A 380 3.44 -2.47 3.33
CA GLY A 380 4.39 -1.35 3.34
C GLY A 380 3.75 0.03 3.48
N ALA A 381 2.43 0.18 3.43
CA ALA A 381 1.77 1.45 3.74
C ALA A 381 2.01 1.84 5.19
N VAL A 382 2.21 3.13 5.48
CA VAL A 382 2.49 3.61 6.81
C VAL A 382 1.63 4.82 7.16
N ASN A 383 1.10 4.85 8.38
CA ASN A 383 0.42 6.03 8.94
C ASN A 383 1.24 6.70 10.05
N SER A 384 2.46 6.23 10.26
CA SER A 384 3.41 6.72 11.26
C SER A 384 4.83 6.34 10.83
N MET A 385 5.83 7.09 11.29
CA MET A 385 7.24 6.82 10.99
C MET A 385 7.73 5.65 11.83
N HIS A 386 7.97 4.49 11.22
CA HIS A 386 8.41 3.28 11.93
C HIS A 386 9.78 3.44 12.58
N ASP A 387 10.65 4.26 12.03
CA ASP A 387 11.98 4.57 12.60
C ASP A 387 11.89 5.30 13.95
N SER A 388 10.76 5.97 14.22
CA SER A 388 10.49 6.66 15.49
C SER A 388 9.80 5.79 16.55
N TYR A 389 9.65 4.49 16.29
CA TYR A 389 9.08 3.57 17.28
C TYR A 389 10.09 3.28 18.39
N THR A 390 9.58 2.89 19.55
CA THR A 390 10.45 2.39 20.63
C THR A 390 11.26 1.19 20.14
N PRO A 391 12.43 0.89 20.74
CA PRO A 391 13.24 -0.25 20.28
C PRO A 391 12.47 -1.59 20.24
N LEU A 392 11.61 -1.85 21.23
CA LEU A 392 10.77 -3.06 21.28
C LEU A 392 9.52 -2.95 20.38
N GLY A 393 8.93 -1.75 20.28
CA GLY A 393 7.81 -1.50 19.37
C GLY A 393 8.20 -1.64 17.89
N GLY A 394 9.40 -1.13 17.54
CA GLY A 394 9.98 -1.26 16.20
C GLY A 394 10.43 -2.67 15.85
N LEU A 395 10.76 -3.52 16.85
CA LEU A 395 11.08 -4.92 16.62
C LEU A 395 9.90 -5.70 16.00
N VAL A 396 8.67 -5.35 16.36
CA VAL A 396 7.46 -6.04 15.84
C VAL A 396 7.35 -5.92 14.32
N PRO A 397 7.50 -4.75 13.68
CA PRO A 397 7.53 -4.65 12.22
C PRO A 397 8.77 -5.28 11.57
N CYS A 398 9.85 -5.55 12.31
CA CYS A 398 11.07 -6.16 11.78
C CYS A 398 11.05 -7.70 11.81
N GLY A 399 10.17 -8.31 12.60
CA GLY A 399 10.05 -9.78 12.77
C GLY A 399 8.89 -10.36 12.03
#